data_a351d433c787716f176b1e23b00783cf
#
_entry.id   a351d433c787716f176b1e23b00783cf
#
_cell.length_a   1.000
_cell.length_b   1.000
_cell.length_c   1.000
_cell.angle_alpha   90.00
_cell.angle_beta   90.00
_cell.angle_gamma   90.00
#
_symmetry.space_group_name_H-M   'P 1'
#
loop_
_entity.id
_entity.type
_entity.pdbx_description
1 polymer ?
#
loop_
_entity_poly.entity_id
_entity_poly.type
_entity_poly.pdbx_seq_one_letter_code
_entity_poly.pdbx_strand_id
1 'polypeptide(L)'
;EPNCKEAPGGLRDLQIILWVAKAAGLGRSWDELGRKGLATPLEVRQLKANEALLNLIRLRLHTLANRREDRLVFDLQTAVAESFGYHAEMAPTGTGTHRLARRASEALMKRYYWTAKAVDQLNQILLLNIEERLSASAAFQSQPLHPINERFVEKAGMLEVVSDDLYQHQPHAILETFLLYQTTIGLKGLSARTLRALYNARPLMDAKFRSDPANRAVFMQILQQPDGITHAMRLMNQTSVLGRYLWAFRRIVGQMQHDLFHVYTVDQHILMVLRNMRRFFIPEHSHEYPFCSQLAAGWDKPWIFYVAALYHDIAKGRGGDHSELGAREVRTFCRHHQIARDDADLIEFLVSEHLTMSRIAQKEDLSDPDVIAAFAKRVGNERRLTALYLLTVADIRGTSPKVWNNWKGKLLEDLYRYTLRVLGGRADDPSALVEGRKREALTQLALHALPFEAHKTLWDTLDVSYFMRHQAGEIAWHTRQITRELARDAARAHDPVKPASTPTIVRTRSSPTGEGMQVLVYAADQSDLFARICGYFDQAGFSILDAKVHTTRTGHALDTFQVVAPTLSDHYRELQGM
;
A
#
# COMPACT_ATOMS: atom_id res chain seq x y z
N GLU A 1 14.74 7.79 -4.13
CA GLU A 1 14.85 9.27 -4.10
C GLU A 1 14.75 9.82 -5.51
N PRO A 2 13.95 10.89 -5.75
CA PRO A 2 13.77 11.47 -7.09
C PRO A 2 15.08 12.10 -7.58
N ASN A 3 15.41 11.85 -8.84
CA ASN A 3 16.61 12.39 -9.49
C ASN A 3 16.20 13.29 -10.65
N CYS A 4 16.54 14.58 -10.60
CA CYS A 4 16.14 15.57 -11.61
C CYS A 4 16.68 15.27 -13.01
N LYS A 5 17.73 14.47 -13.12
CA LYS A 5 18.37 14.12 -14.39
C LYS A 5 17.99 12.72 -14.87
N GLU A 6 18.20 11.69 -14.05
CA GLU A 6 18.16 10.30 -14.49
C GLU A 6 16.83 9.58 -14.20
N ALA A 7 15.96 10.12 -13.30
CA ALA A 7 14.66 9.52 -13.05
C ALA A 7 13.70 9.73 -14.23
N PRO A 8 12.69 8.86 -14.41
CA PRO A 8 11.66 9.06 -15.43
C PRO A 8 11.03 10.45 -15.35
N GLY A 9 10.91 11.11 -16.49
CA GLY A 9 10.49 12.50 -16.57
C GLY A 9 11.57 13.53 -16.20
N GLY A 10 12.83 13.10 -16.07
CA GLY A 10 13.98 13.97 -15.80
C GLY A 10 14.61 14.56 -17.07
N LEU A 11 15.72 15.30 -16.87
CA LEU A 11 16.46 15.95 -17.96
C LEU A 11 17.00 14.94 -18.99
N ARG A 12 17.27 13.70 -18.59
CA ARG A 12 17.76 12.65 -19.48
C ARG A 12 16.72 12.31 -20.55
N ASP A 13 15.46 12.25 -20.21
CA ASP A 13 14.39 11.97 -21.16
C ASP A 13 14.28 13.07 -22.22
N LEU A 14 14.39 14.33 -21.80
CA LEU A 14 14.44 15.47 -22.74
C LEU A 14 15.66 15.39 -23.66
N GLN A 15 16.82 15.03 -23.12
CA GLN A 15 18.06 14.84 -23.92
C GLN A 15 17.91 13.69 -24.91
N ILE A 16 17.29 12.57 -24.50
CA ILE A 16 17.08 11.41 -25.38
C ILE A 16 16.24 11.81 -26.58
N ILE A 17 15.15 12.57 -26.40
CA ILE A 17 14.33 13.06 -27.52
C ILE A 17 15.20 13.82 -28.53
N LEU A 18 16.01 14.78 -28.06
CA LEU A 18 16.87 15.59 -28.93
C LEU A 18 17.98 14.74 -29.62
N TRP A 19 18.54 13.77 -28.90
CA TRP A 19 19.59 12.89 -29.49
C TRP A 19 19.01 11.99 -30.57
N VAL A 20 17.85 11.38 -30.29
CA VAL A 20 17.19 10.51 -31.28
C VAL A 20 16.70 11.33 -32.47
N ALA A 21 16.11 12.50 -32.25
CA ALA A 21 15.69 13.41 -33.32
C ALA A 21 16.90 13.86 -34.19
N LYS A 22 18.04 14.16 -33.56
CA LYS A 22 19.27 14.52 -34.26
C LYS A 22 19.80 13.36 -35.08
N ALA A 23 19.88 12.17 -34.51
CA ALA A 23 20.33 10.97 -35.20
C ALA A 23 19.43 10.64 -36.41
N ALA A 24 18.13 10.85 -36.26
CA ALA A 24 17.14 10.66 -37.32
C ALA A 24 17.10 11.80 -38.39
N GLY A 25 17.90 12.85 -38.24
CA GLY A 25 17.88 14.00 -39.15
C GLY A 25 16.66 14.90 -39.03
N LEU A 26 15.86 14.71 -37.94
CA LEU A 26 14.59 15.40 -37.72
C LEU A 26 14.73 16.76 -36.98
N GLY A 27 15.91 17.07 -36.42
CA GLY A 27 16.18 18.36 -35.78
C GLY A 27 17.15 18.24 -34.62
N ARG A 28 17.69 19.41 -34.16
CA ARG A 28 18.71 19.50 -33.10
C ARG A 28 18.24 20.34 -31.90
N SER A 29 17.11 20.99 -32.01
CA SER A 29 16.54 21.84 -30.98
C SER A 29 15.00 21.78 -30.97
N TRP A 30 14.39 22.17 -29.86
CA TRP A 30 12.94 22.21 -29.72
C TRP A 30 12.27 23.02 -30.83
N ASP A 31 12.87 24.17 -31.21
CA ASP A 31 12.33 25.02 -32.28
C ASP A 31 12.42 24.36 -33.66
N GLU A 32 13.46 23.59 -33.91
CA GLU A 32 13.57 22.82 -35.16
C GLU A 32 12.54 21.69 -35.22
N LEU A 33 12.31 20.97 -34.08
CA LEU A 33 11.27 19.96 -34.01
C LEU A 33 9.89 20.57 -34.27
N GLY A 34 9.62 21.77 -33.73
CA GLY A 34 8.41 22.52 -34.00
C GLY A 34 8.26 22.89 -35.48
N ARG A 35 9.28 23.49 -36.09
CA ARG A 35 9.28 23.89 -37.51
C ARG A 35 9.08 22.72 -38.48
N LYS A 36 9.65 21.55 -38.16
CA LYS A 36 9.49 20.32 -38.94
C LYS A 36 8.20 19.54 -38.63
N GLY A 37 7.32 20.09 -37.77
CA GLY A 37 6.03 19.48 -37.43
C GLY A 37 6.13 18.18 -36.62
N LEU A 38 7.28 17.92 -35.95
CA LEU A 38 7.41 16.80 -35.02
C LEU A 38 6.78 17.11 -33.67
N ALA A 39 6.85 18.36 -33.24
CA ALA A 39 6.20 18.88 -32.03
C ALA A 39 5.28 20.05 -32.37
N THR A 40 4.18 20.18 -31.68
CA THR A 40 3.29 21.35 -31.79
C THR A 40 3.89 22.57 -31.09
N PRO A 41 3.47 23.81 -31.45
CA PRO A 41 3.94 25.01 -30.74
C PRO A 41 3.68 24.97 -29.23
N LEU A 42 2.59 24.34 -28.79
CA LEU A 42 2.28 24.14 -27.37
C LEU A 42 3.27 23.19 -26.72
N GLU A 43 3.54 22.05 -27.35
CA GLU A 43 4.51 21.06 -26.86
C GLU A 43 5.90 21.67 -26.75
N VAL A 44 6.37 22.44 -27.74
CA VAL A 44 7.66 23.15 -27.70
C VAL A 44 7.76 24.09 -26.50
N ARG A 45 6.72 24.91 -26.25
CA ARG A 45 6.69 25.80 -25.07
C ARG A 45 6.78 25.02 -23.77
N GLN A 46 6.06 23.92 -23.65
CA GLN A 46 6.05 23.10 -22.45
C GLN A 46 7.38 22.36 -22.24
N LEU A 47 7.97 21.83 -23.30
CA LEU A 47 9.31 21.20 -23.23
C LEU A 47 10.35 22.18 -22.70
N LYS A 48 10.40 23.39 -23.25
CA LYS A 48 11.32 24.46 -22.79
C LYS A 48 11.07 24.85 -21.32
N ALA A 49 9.80 25.02 -20.93
CA ALA A 49 9.45 25.40 -19.56
C ALA A 49 9.81 24.31 -18.54
N ASN A 50 9.56 23.04 -18.89
CA ASN A 50 9.91 21.90 -18.04
C ASN A 50 11.42 21.72 -17.92
N GLU A 51 12.16 21.84 -19.04
CA GLU A 51 13.62 21.78 -19.06
C GLU A 51 14.23 22.89 -18.19
N ALA A 52 13.74 24.12 -18.32
CA ALA A 52 14.19 25.27 -17.51
C ALA A 52 13.95 25.02 -16.02
N LEU A 53 12.78 24.52 -15.64
CA LEU A 53 12.47 24.22 -14.24
C LEU A 53 13.36 23.12 -13.66
N LEU A 54 13.53 22.01 -14.37
CA LEU A 54 14.39 20.91 -13.92
C LEU A 54 15.85 21.37 -13.77
N ASN A 55 16.37 22.16 -14.72
CA ASN A 55 17.70 22.75 -14.61
C ASN A 55 17.82 23.70 -13.43
N LEU A 56 16.79 24.52 -13.14
CA LEU A 56 16.79 25.43 -12.00
C LEU A 56 16.77 24.66 -10.67
N ILE A 57 15.98 23.61 -10.55
CA ILE A 57 16.01 22.74 -9.36
C ILE A 57 17.40 22.14 -9.19
N ARG A 58 17.99 21.63 -10.25
CA ARG A 58 19.32 21.03 -10.24
C ARG A 58 20.41 22.03 -9.85
N LEU A 59 20.35 23.25 -10.38
CA LEU A 59 21.29 24.32 -10.03
C LEU A 59 21.24 24.62 -8.52
N ARG A 60 20.04 24.78 -7.96
CA ARG A 60 19.85 25.05 -6.53
C ARG A 60 20.30 23.88 -5.66
N LEU A 61 20.06 22.63 -6.09
CA LEU A 61 20.61 21.45 -5.42
C LEU A 61 22.14 21.48 -5.36
N HIS A 62 22.82 21.76 -6.48
CA HIS A 62 24.27 21.85 -6.54
C HIS A 62 24.80 22.94 -5.61
N THR A 63 24.14 24.11 -5.60
CA THR A 63 24.53 25.24 -4.75
C THR A 63 24.37 24.91 -3.27
N LEU A 64 23.26 24.34 -2.87
CA LEU A 64 22.98 24.01 -1.46
C LEU A 64 23.78 22.81 -0.96
N ALA A 65 24.01 21.81 -1.81
CA ALA A 65 24.83 20.65 -1.45
C ALA A 65 26.34 20.95 -1.51
N ASN A 66 26.74 22.09 -2.07
CA ASN A 66 28.14 22.47 -2.37
C ASN A 66 28.91 21.36 -3.12
N ARG A 67 28.20 20.60 -3.95
CA ARG A 67 28.73 19.52 -4.78
C ARG A 67 27.73 19.21 -5.90
N ARG A 68 28.17 18.40 -6.87
CA ARG A 68 27.24 17.85 -7.87
C ARG A 68 26.27 16.87 -7.20
N GLU A 69 24.98 17.23 -7.14
CA GLU A 69 23.91 16.41 -6.61
C GLU A 69 22.66 16.55 -7.51
N ASP A 70 22.23 15.45 -8.11
CA ASP A 70 21.08 15.41 -9.02
C ASP A 70 19.84 14.80 -8.33
N ARG A 71 20.00 14.24 -7.11
CA ARG A 71 18.92 13.63 -6.32
C ARG A 71 18.33 14.64 -5.34
N LEU A 72 17.02 14.72 -5.33
CA LEU A 72 16.25 15.46 -4.33
C LEU A 72 16.18 14.63 -3.03
N VAL A 73 17.35 14.46 -2.38
CA VAL A 73 17.43 13.77 -1.09
C VAL A 73 16.61 14.50 -0.04
N PHE A 74 16.03 13.74 0.86
CA PHE A 74 15.08 14.23 1.86
C PHE A 74 15.59 15.45 2.63
N ASP A 75 16.84 15.40 3.08
CA ASP A 75 17.47 16.44 3.88
C ASP A 75 17.62 17.79 3.12
N LEU A 76 17.70 17.76 1.80
CA LEU A 76 17.83 18.97 0.98
C LEU A 76 16.49 19.51 0.48
N GLN A 77 15.41 18.72 0.51
CA GLN A 77 14.13 19.14 -0.06
C GLN A 77 13.57 20.42 0.54
N THR A 78 13.67 20.59 1.86
CA THR A 78 13.18 21.79 2.53
C THR A 78 14.00 23.03 2.15
N ALA A 79 15.32 22.95 2.21
CA ALA A 79 16.21 24.07 1.83
C ALA A 79 16.05 24.46 0.36
N VAL A 80 15.91 23.47 -0.55
CA VAL A 80 15.62 23.76 -1.96
C VAL A 80 14.26 24.43 -2.11
N ALA A 81 13.22 23.96 -1.41
CA ALA A 81 11.89 24.55 -1.47
C ALA A 81 11.89 26.02 -0.99
N GLU A 82 12.54 26.29 0.13
CA GLU A 82 12.68 27.65 0.68
C GLU A 82 13.42 28.56 -0.30
N SER A 83 14.44 28.06 -0.99
CA SER A 83 15.14 28.81 -2.03
C SER A 83 14.25 29.20 -3.22
N PHE A 84 13.14 28.48 -3.43
CA PHE A 84 12.09 28.82 -4.41
C PHE A 84 11.02 29.75 -3.84
N GLY A 85 11.10 30.14 -2.57
CA GLY A 85 10.10 30.95 -1.88
C GLY A 85 8.89 30.16 -1.39
N TYR A 86 8.99 28.83 -1.32
CA TYR A 86 7.96 28.02 -0.66
C TYR A 86 8.15 28.09 0.84
N HIS A 87 7.05 28.28 1.57
CA HIS A 87 7.03 28.31 3.02
C HIS A 87 6.07 27.26 3.56
N ALA A 88 6.27 26.90 4.83
CA ALA A 88 5.32 26.02 5.52
C ALA A 88 3.98 26.75 5.69
N GLU A 89 2.90 26.08 5.33
CA GLU A 89 1.53 26.59 5.51
C GLU A 89 0.99 26.10 6.85
N MET A 90 0.50 27.04 7.69
CA MET A 90 -0.10 26.75 8.98
C MET A 90 -1.61 26.93 8.88
N ALA A 91 -2.39 25.94 9.34
CA ALA A 91 -3.84 26.03 9.43
C ALA A 91 -4.27 26.27 10.89
N PRO A 92 -5.25 27.16 11.14
CA PRO A 92 -5.81 27.36 12.48
C PRO A 92 -6.53 26.08 12.93
N THR A 93 -6.30 25.66 14.17
CA THR A 93 -7.11 24.67 14.86
C THR A 93 -8.21 25.39 15.62
N GLY A 94 -9.37 24.77 15.78
CA GLY A 94 -10.50 25.36 16.52
C GLY A 94 -10.20 25.70 17.98
N THR A 95 -9.01 25.36 18.49
CA THR A 95 -8.54 25.63 19.85
C THR A 95 -7.55 26.80 19.97
N GLY A 96 -7.41 27.64 18.92
CA GLY A 96 -6.49 28.78 18.91
C GLY A 96 -5.02 28.42 18.68
N THR A 97 -4.69 27.16 18.49
CA THR A 97 -3.36 26.70 18.07
C THR A 97 -3.27 26.57 16.56
N HIS A 98 -2.07 26.64 16.00
CA HIS A 98 -1.84 26.41 14.59
C HIS A 98 -1.22 25.02 14.38
N ARG A 99 -1.78 24.27 13.43
CA ARG A 99 -1.23 22.98 12.98
C ARG A 99 -0.55 23.16 11.64
N LEU A 100 0.59 22.50 11.44
CA LEU A 100 1.25 22.44 10.14
C LEU A 100 0.32 21.80 9.11
N ALA A 101 -0.13 22.60 8.13
CA ALA A 101 -1.03 22.14 7.05
C ALA A 101 -0.25 21.56 5.88
N ARG A 102 0.86 22.19 5.50
CA ARG A 102 1.71 21.73 4.41
C ARG A 102 3.16 22.19 4.63
N ARG A 103 4.12 21.30 4.35
CA ARG A 103 5.55 21.64 4.39
C ARG A 103 5.98 22.32 3.08
N ALA A 104 6.99 23.17 3.16
CA ALA A 104 7.59 23.78 1.96
C ALA A 104 8.07 22.73 0.96
N SER A 105 8.70 21.67 1.44
CA SER A 105 9.15 20.52 0.62
C SER A 105 8.03 19.84 -0.15
N GLU A 106 6.84 19.69 0.44
CA GLU A 106 5.69 19.07 -0.25
C GLU A 106 5.21 19.88 -1.46
N ALA A 107 5.26 21.21 -1.36
CA ALA A 107 4.92 22.10 -2.47
C ALA A 107 5.91 21.97 -3.63
N LEU A 108 7.21 21.98 -3.33
CA LEU A 108 8.27 21.76 -4.31
C LEU A 108 8.14 20.38 -4.96
N MET A 109 8.00 19.33 -4.15
CA MET A 109 7.94 17.96 -4.66
C MET A 109 6.71 17.74 -5.53
N LYS A 110 5.58 18.31 -5.19
CA LYS A 110 4.39 18.30 -6.04
C LYS A 110 4.65 18.94 -7.39
N ARG A 111 5.29 20.10 -7.42
CA ARG A 111 5.67 20.77 -8.68
C ARG A 111 6.66 19.94 -9.49
N TYR A 112 7.65 19.34 -8.83
CA TYR A 112 8.60 18.43 -9.46
C TYR A 112 7.89 17.24 -10.14
N TYR A 113 7.02 16.53 -9.41
CA TYR A 113 6.32 15.36 -9.96
C TYR A 113 5.35 15.71 -11.08
N TRP A 114 4.71 16.89 -11.03
CA TRP A 114 3.90 17.38 -12.13
C TRP A 114 4.75 17.65 -13.38
N THR A 115 5.92 18.21 -13.20
CA THR A 115 6.89 18.45 -14.28
C THR A 115 7.40 17.15 -14.85
N ALA A 116 7.83 16.21 -14.01
CA ALA A 116 8.30 14.90 -14.44
C ALA A 116 7.20 14.14 -15.23
N LYS A 117 5.97 14.18 -14.76
CA LYS A 117 4.82 13.58 -15.48
C LYS A 117 4.58 14.23 -16.84
N ALA A 118 4.69 15.55 -16.93
CA ALA A 118 4.52 16.26 -18.21
C ALA A 118 5.66 15.92 -19.19
N VAL A 119 6.90 15.81 -18.71
CA VAL A 119 8.06 15.38 -19.52
C VAL A 119 7.86 13.95 -20.01
N ASP A 120 7.46 13.03 -19.13
CA ASP A 120 7.23 11.63 -19.50
C ASP A 120 6.15 11.48 -20.59
N GLN A 121 5.03 12.21 -20.46
CA GLN A 121 3.98 12.23 -21.48
C GLN A 121 4.49 12.74 -22.84
N LEU A 122 5.24 13.85 -22.84
CA LEU A 122 5.81 14.41 -24.07
C LEU A 122 6.88 13.50 -24.65
N ASN A 123 7.69 12.86 -23.80
CA ASN A 123 8.69 11.89 -24.22
C ASN A 123 8.05 10.72 -24.99
N GLN A 124 7.00 10.13 -24.44
CA GLN A 124 6.28 9.04 -25.10
C GLN A 124 5.69 9.48 -26.44
N ILE A 125 5.02 10.64 -26.51
CA ILE A 125 4.43 11.16 -27.74
C ILE A 125 5.49 11.39 -28.81
N LEU A 126 6.61 12.02 -28.46
CA LEU A 126 7.63 12.40 -29.41
C LEU A 126 8.48 11.21 -29.88
N LEU A 127 8.86 10.30 -28.99
CA LEU A 127 9.62 9.10 -29.36
C LEU A 127 8.81 8.18 -30.26
N LEU A 128 7.52 7.95 -29.95
CA LEU A 128 6.62 7.19 -30.82
C LEU A 128 6.45 7.86 -32.19
N ASN A 129 6.33 9.20 -32.25
CA ASN A 129 6.27 9.93 -33.51
C ASN A 129 7.55 9.82 -34.34
N ILE A 130 8.73 9.84 -33.68
CA ILE A 130 10.01 9.65 -34.37
C ILE A 130 10.07 8.23 -34.91
N GLU A 131 9.69 7.23 -34.10
CA GLU A 131 9.67 5.83 -34.52
C GLU A 131 8.75 5.60 -35.72
N GLU A 132 7.52 6.14 -35.67
CA GLU A 132 6.58 6.08 -36.78
C GLU A 132 7.15 6.71 -38.07
N ARG A 133 7.83 7.86 -37.97
CA ARG A 133 8.46 8.52 -39.14
C ARG A 133 9.66 7.76 -39.68
N LEU A 134 10.43 7.11 -38.85
CA LEU A 134 11.58 6.28 -39.27
C LEU A 134 11.12 4.95 -39.84
N SER A 135 10.07 4.38 -39.30
CA SER A 135 9.44 3.14 -39.78
C SER A 135 8.57 3.35 -41.03
N ALA A 136 8.47 4.59 -41.51
CA ALA A 136 7.74 4.96 -42.73
C ALA A 136 8.37 4.40 -44.06
N SER A 137 9.23 3.38 -43.96
CA SER A 137 9.47 2.44 -45.04
C SER A 137 8.11 1.84 -45.48
N ALA A 138 7.97 1.53 -46.75
CA ALA A 138 6.75 1.05 -47.41
C ALA A 138 5.97 -0.04 -46.63
N ALA A 139 6.66 -0.81 -45.77
CA ALA A 139 6.08 -1.87 -44.93
C ALA A 139 5.20 -1.37 -43.76
N PHE A 140 5.49 -0.19 -43.18
CA PHE A 140 4.70 0.33 -42.08
C PHE A 140 3.45 1.12 -42.55
N GLN A 141 3.56 1.76 -43.73
CA GLN A 141 2.43 2.44 -44.39
C GLN A 141 1.39 1.45 -44.93
N SER A 142 1.80 0.22 -45.23
CA SER A 142 0.95 -0.84 -45.79
C SER A 142 0.33 -1.76 -44.70
N GLN A 143 0.52 -1.47 -43.40
CA GLN A 143 -0.15 -2.26 -42.39
C GLN A 143 -1.67 -2.04 -42.45
N PRO A 144 -2.45 -3.13 -42.44
CA PRO A 144 -3.91 -3.00 -42.52
C PRO A 144 -4.45 -2.27 -41.31
N LEU A 145 -5.34 -1.32 -41.58
CA LEU A 145 -6.15 -0.67 -40.55
C LEU A 145 -7.34 -1.58 -40.26
N HIS A 146 -7.48 -1.99 -39.02
CA HIS A 146 -8.66 -2.75 -38.58
C HIS A 146 -9.64 -1.84 -37.88
N PRO A 147 -10.79 -1.49 -38.51
CA PRO A 147 -11.80 -0.65 -37.88
C PRO A 147 -12.33 -1.32 -36.60
N ILE A 148 -12.33 -0.59 -35.48
CA ILE A 148 -12.97 -1.02 -34.24
C ILE A 148 -14.39 -0.45 -34.20
N ASN A 149 -14.53 0.85 -34.51
CA ASN A 149 -15.80 1.53 -34.72
C ASN A 149 -15.59 2.78 -35.60
N GLU A 150 -16.59 3.65 -35.67
CA GLU A 150 -16.53 4.88 -36.49
C GLU A 150 -15.45 5.89 -36.02
N ARG A 151 -14.97 5.77 -34.80
CA ARG A 151 -14.05 6.70 -34.13
C ARG A 151 -12.63 6.17 -33.98
N PHE A 152 -12.46 4.85 -33.97
CA PHE A 152 -11.21 4.20 -33.64
C PHE A 152 -10.88 3.06 -34.58
N VAL A 153 -9.57 2.92 -34.84
CA VAL A 153 -9.00 1.80 -35.58
C VAL A 153 -7.87 1.14 -34.77
N GLU A 154 -7.61 -0.11 -35.03
CA GLU A 154 -6.39 -0.78 -34.62
C GLU A 154 -5.36 -0.67 -35.73
N LYS A 155 -4.14 -0.24 -35.38
CA LYS A 155 -2.98 -0.15 -36.26
C LYS A 155 -1.74 -0.65 -35.53
N ALA A 156 -1.13 -1.70 -36.03
CA ALA A 156 0.07 -2.28 -35.45
C ALA A 156 -0.07 -2.69 -33.96
N GLY A 157 -1.24 -3.11 -33.52
CA GLY A 157 -1.54 -3.44 -32.12
C GLY A 157 -1.81 -2.20 -31.24
N MET A 158 -1.94 -1.02 -31.85
CA MET A 158 -2.21 0.24 -31.11
C MET A 158 -3.60 0.76 -31.43
N LEU A 159 -4.27 1.30 -30.42
CA LEU A 159 -5.53 2.01 -30.62
C LEU A 159 -5.28 3.40 -31.19
N GLU A 160 -5.85 3.68 -32.33
CA GLU A 160 -5.65 4.95 -33.04
C GLU A 160 -6.99 5.67 -33.31
N VAL A 161 -7.02 6.99 -33.07
CA VAL A 161 -8.14 7.85 -33.46
C VAL A 161 -8.19 8.04 -34.97
N VAL A 162 -9.40 8.06 -35.55
CA VAL A 162 -9.59 8.24 -37.00
C VAL A 162 -9.26 9.66 -37.47
N SER A 163 -9.35 10.66 -36.58
CA SER A 163 -8.96 12.05 -36.88
C SER A 163 -8.29 12.71 -35.67
N ASP A 164 -7.42 13.71 -35.93
CA ASP A 164 -6.69 14.44 -34.88
C ASP A 164 -7.59 15.31 -34.01
N ASP A 165 -8.75 15.70 -34.50
CA ASP A 165 -9.73 16.54 -33.86
C ASP A 165 -10.97 15.77 -33.34
N LEU A 166 -10.89 14.43 -33.29
CA LEU A 166 -11.98 13.58 -32.83
C LEU A 166 -12.57 14.05 -31.50
N TYR A 167 -11.73 14.29 -30.51
CA TYR A 167 -12.17 14.64 -29.17
C TYR A 167 -12.78 16.05 -29.08
N GLN A 168 -12.37 16.96 -29.95
CA GLN A 168 -12.98 18.31 -30.06
C GLN A 168 -14.44 18.23 -30.48
N HIS A 169 -14.74 17.35 -31.44
CA HIS A 169 -16.09 17.15 -31.96
C HIS A 169 -16.91 16.18 -31.10
N GLN A 170 -16.25 15.17 -30.53
CA GLN A 170 -16.88 14.12 -29.75
C GLN A 170 -16.14 13.89 -28.43
N PRO A 171 -16.28 14.80 -27.41
CA PRO A 171 -15.53 14.71 -26.16
C PRO A 171 -15.77 13.39 -25.39
N HIS A 172 -16.95 12.78 -25.49
CA HIS A 172 -17.27 11.50 -24.86
C HIS A 172 -16.32 10.36 -25.30
N ALA A 173 -15.75 10.45 -26.50
CA ALA A 173 -14.77 9.47 -26.99
C ALA A 173 -13.47 9.44 -26.17
N ILE A 174 -13.21 10.45 -25.32
CA ILE A 174 -12.06 10.46 -24.41
C ILE A 174 -12.12 9.25 -23.45
N LEU A 175 -13.23 9.02 -22.77
CA LEU A 175 -13.36 7.87 -21.88
C LEU A 175 -13.55 6.56 -22.64
N GLU A 176 -14.23 6.60 -23.79
CA GLU A 176 -14.36 5.44 -24.66
C GLU A 176 -13.01 4.87 -25.10
N THR A 177 -11.99 5.71 -25.30
CA THR A 177 -10.62 5.28 -25.61
C THR A 177 -10.12 4.23 -24.63
N PHE A 178 -10.34 4.43 -23.34
CA PHE A 178 -9.85 3.53 -22.28
C PHE A 178 -10.72 2.27 -22.16
N LEU A 179 -12.02 2.40 -22.40
CA LEU A 179 -12.92 1.25 -22.46
C LEU A 179 -12.54 0.32 -23.63
N LEU A 180 -12.32 0.89 -24.81
CA LEU A 180 -11.90 0.12 -25.99
C LEU A 180 -10.51 -0.50 -25.80
N TYR A 181 -9.56 0.25 -25.25
CA TYR A 181 -8.24 -0.29 -24.90
C TYR A 181 -8.34 -1.50 -23.96
N GLN A 182 -9.28 -1.48 -23.04
CA GLN A 182 -9.52 -2.53 -22.06
C GLN A 182 -10.22 -3.76 -22.65
N THR A 183 -11.17 -3.54 -23.58
CA THR A 183 -12.08 -4.58 -24.08
C THR A 183 -11.67 -5.16 -25.42
N THR A 184 -10.79 -4.50 -26.18
CA THR A 184 -10.33 -5.00 -27.49
C THR A 184 -9.12 -5.88 -27.33
N ILE A 185 -9.26 -7.14 -27.68
CA ILE A 185 -8.18 -8.16 -27.60
C ILE A 185 -7.04 -7.78 -28.55
N GLY A 186 -5.81 -7.91 -28.09
CA GLY A 186 -4.59 -7.71 -28.89
C GLY A 186 -4.05 -6.28 -28.88
N LEU A 187 -4.76 -5.30 -28.32
CA LEU A 187 -4.23 -3.95 -28.16
C LEU A 187 -3.10 -3.91 -27.13
N LYS A 188 -1.96 -3.31 -27.54
CA LYS A 188 -0.77 -3.18 -26.70
C LYS A 188 -0.66 -1.80 -26.05
N GLY A 189 -1.33 -0.79 -26.61
CA GLY A 189 -1.27 0.60 -26.14
C GLY A 189 -2.04 1.56 -27.03
N LEU A 190 -1.76 2.85 -26.84
CA LEU A 190 -2.29 3.95 -27.66
C LEU A 190 -1.22 4.43 -28.64
N SER A 191 -1.62 4.73 -29.87
CA SER A 191 -0.71 5.31 -30.87
C SER A 191 -0.25 6.72 -30.45
N ALA A 192 0.85 7.21 -31.04
CA ALA A 192 1.32 8.58 -30.83
C ALA A 192 0.24 9.61 -31.17
N ARG A 193 -0.53 9.35 -32.23
CA ARG A 193 -1.66 10.19 -32.65
C ARG A 193 -2.72 10.27 -31.56
N THR A 194 -3.14 9.15 -30.99
CA THR A 194 -4.13 9.10 -29.91
C THR A 194 -3.61 9.76 -28.63
N LEU A 195 -2.38 9.50 -28.22
CA LEU A 195 -1.76 10.13 -27.06
C LEU A 195 -1.71 11.65 -27.20
N ARG A 196 -1.33 12.16 -28.38
CA ARG A 196 -1.32 13.60 -28.68
C ARG A 196 -2.73 14.19 -28.67
N ALA A 197 -3.70 13.51 -29.28
CA ALA A 197 -5.08 13.94 -29.29
C ALA A 197 -5.64 14.04 -27.85
N LEU A 198 -5.37 13.04 -26.97
CA LEU A 198 -5.73 13.07 -25.55
C LEU A 198 -5.02 14.21 -24.79
N TYR A 199 -3.74 14.43 -25.07
CA TYR A 199 -3.00 15.53 -24.47
C TYR A 199 -3.62 16.90 -24.77
N ASN A 200 -4.04 17.12 -26.00
CA ASN A 200 -4.70 18.35 -26.45
C ASN A 200 -6.15 18.44 -25.98
N ALA A 201 -6.83 17.30 -25.74
CA ALA A 201 -8.22 17.24 -25.29
C ALA A 201 -8.42 17.52 -23.79
N ARG A 202 -7.33 17.64 -23.00
CA ARG A 202 -7.44 17.87 -21.55
C ARG A 202 -8.32 19.03 -21.11
N PRO A 203 -8.36 20.19 -21.80
CA PRO A 203 -9.26 21.30 -21.45
C PRO A 203 -10.74 20.96 -21.63
N LEU A 204 -11.09 20.00 -22.49
CA LEU A 204 -12.46 19.59 -22.76
C LEU A 204 -13.12 18.87 -21.57
N MET A 205 -12.31 18.31 -20.66
CA MET A 205 -12.80 17.62 -19.46
C MET A 205 -13.13 18.63 -18.35
N ASP A 206 -14.07 19.50 -18.61
CA ASP A 206 -14.60 20.52 -17.72
C ASP A 206 -15.73 19.98 -16.79
N ALA A 207 -16.43 20.87 -16.11
CA ALA A 207 -17.52 20.49 -15.23
C ALA A 207 -18.70 19.85 -16.01
N LYS A 208 -18.98 20.31 -17.22
CA LYS A 208 -20.05 19.77 -18.07
C LYS A 208 -19.71 18.34 -18.49
N PHE A 209 -18.48 18.09 -18.93
CA PHE A 209 -18.00 16.75 -19.26
C PHE A 209 -18.15 15.78 -18.08
N ARG A 210 -17.75 16.20 -16.87
CA ARG A 210 -17.84 15.37 -15.64
C ARG A 210 -19.27 15.14 -15.17
N SER A 211 -20.19 16.02 -15.49
CA SER A 211 -21.61 15.90 -15.13
C SER A 211 -22.43 15.11 -16.15
N ASP A 212 -21.90 14.86 -17.34
CA ASP A 212 -22.58 14.15 -18.40
C ASP A 212 -22.87 12.69 -18.00
N PRO A 213 -24.16 12.26 -18.02
CA PRO A 213 -24.53 10.89 -17.66
C PRO A 213 -23.87 9.83 -18.54
N ALA A 214 -23.65 10.11 -19.83
CA ALA A 214 -23.00 9.17 -20.75
C ALA A 214 -21.54 8.94 -20.34
N ASN A 215 -20.79 9.99 -20.00
CA ASN A 215 -19.41 9.89 -19.52
C ASN A 215 -19.34 9.15 -18.18
N ARG A 216 -20.30 9.39 -17.28
CA ARG A 216 -20.39 8.66 -16.00
C ARG A 216 -20.66 7.17 -16.21
N ALA A 217 -21.54 6.83 -17.14
CA ALA A 217 -21.82 5.44 -17.48
C ALA A 217 -20.59 4.73 -18.05
N VAL A 218 -19.85 5.36 -18.95
CA VAL A 218 -18.61 4.79 -19.52
C VAL A 218 -17.54 4.60 -18.43
N PHE A 219 -17.38 5.54 -17.52
CA PHE A 219 -16.43 5.38 -16.42
C PHE A 219 -16.80 4.20 -15.51
N MET A 220 -18.08 4.03 -15.19
CA MET A 220 -18.54 2.86 -14.44
C MET A 220 -18.34 1.56 -15.23
N GLN A 221 -18.57 1.55 -16.55
CA GLN A 221 -18.28 0.39 -17.40
C GLN A 221 -16.78 0.00 -17.33
N ILE A 222 -15.86 0.97 -17.33
CA ILE A 222 -14.42 0.71 -17.16
C ILE A 222 -14.15 0.02 -15.83
N LEU A 223 -14.75 0.47 -14.73
CA LEU A 223 -14.58 -0.12 -13.40
C LEU A 223 -15.22 -1.52 -13.27
N GLN A 224 -16.26 -1.79 -14.04
CA GLN A 224 -17.05 -3.03 -13.98
C GLN A 224 -16.56 -4.13 -14.95
N GLN A 225 -15.56 -3.82 -15.81
CA GLN A 225 -15.00 -4.85 -16.67
C GLN A 225 -14.33 -5.97 -15.86
N PRO A 226 -14.44 -7.22 -16.33
CA PRO A 226 -13.80 -8.36 -15.66
C PRO A 226 -12.27 -8.25 -15.67
N ASP A 227 -11.70 -7.62 -16.71
CA ASP A 227 -10.26 -7.53 -16.92
C ASP A 227 -9.76 -6.13 -17.27
N GLY A 228 -8.43 -5.93 -17.22
CA GLY A 228 -7.77 -4.73 -17.73
C GLY A 228 -7.88 -3.47 -16.86
N ILE A 229 -8.57 -3.50 -15.71
CA ILE A 229 -8.85 -2.31 -14.87
C ILE A 229 -7.57 -1.60 -14.44
N THR A 230 -6.59 -2.35 -13.96
CA THR A 230 -5.31 -1.79 -13.49
C THR A 230 -4.57 -1.08 -14.62
N HIS A 231 -4.59 -1.66 -15.82
CA HIS A 231 -3.96 -1.08 -17.00
C HIS A 231 -4.70 0.19 -17.46
N ALA A 232 -6.03 0.14 -17.52
CA ALA A 232 -6.85 1.30 -17.89
C ALA A 232 -6.64 2.46 -16.91
N MET A 233 -6.73 2.24 -15.59
CA MET A 233 -6.56 3.28 -14.58
C MET A 233 -5.14 3.87 -14.58
N ARG A 234 -4.11 3.03 -14.75
CA ARG A 234 -2.74 3.50 -14.88
C ARG A 234 -2.57 4.38 -16.13
N LEU A 235 -3.07 3.94 -17.26
CA LEU A 235 -3.00 4.69 -18.52
C LEU A 235 -3.79 6.00 -18.43
N MET A 236 -4.99 5.99 -17.83
CA MET A 236 -5.75 7.21 -17.54
C MET A 236 -4.98 8.18 -16.62
N ASN A 237 -4.25 7.67 -15.62
CA ASN A 237 -3.40 8.52 -14.79
C ASN A 237 -2.20 9.05 -15.57
N GLN A 238 -1.51 8.20 -16.34
CA GLN A 238 -0.37 8.61 -17.17
C GLN A 238 -0.76 9.73 -18.16
N THR A 239 -1.89 9.59 -18.84
CA THR A 239 -2.41 10.60 -19.79
C THR A 239 -3.08 11.80 -19.11
N SER A 240 -3.11 11.84 -17.77
CA SER A 240 -3.79 12.86 -16.96
C SER A 240 -5.33 12.88 -17.08
N VAL A 241 -5.93 11.93 -17.76
CA VAL A 241 -7.39 11.81 -17.91
C VAL A 241 -8.05 11.49 -16.57
N LEU A 242 -7.48 10.57 -15.77
CA LEU A 242 -8.04 10.21 -14.47
C LEU A 242 -8.23 11.42 -13.55
N GLY A 243 -7.20 12.24 -13.39
CA GLY A 243 -7.27 13.44 -12.54
C GLY A 243 -8.13 14.57 -13.16
N ARG A 244 -8.35 14.56 -14.46
CA ARG A 244 -9.28 15.51 -15.10
C ARG A 244 -10.73 15.09 -14.94
N TYR A 245 -11.00 13.81 -14.99
CA TYR A 245 -12.33 13.26 -14.76
C TYR A 245 -12.68 13.25 -13.27
N LEU A 246 -11.86 12.64 -12.43
CA LEU A 246 -11.99 12.67 -10.97
C LEU A 246 -11.26 13.91 -10.41
N TRP A 247 -11.97 15.02 -10.25
CA TRP A 247 -11.34 16.27 -9.84
C TRP A 247 -10.69 16.21 -8.46
N ALA A 248 -11.26 15.41 -7.55
CA ALA A 248 -10.66 15.15 -6.25
C ALA A 248 -9.30 14.46 -6.39
N PHE A 249 -9.18 13.49 -7.30
CA PHE A 249 -7.94 12.77 -7.59
C PHE A 249 -6.84 13.70 -8.13
N ARG A 250 -7.21 14.72 -8.94
CA ARG A 250 -6.23 15.69 -9.42
C ARG A 250 -5.46 16.38 -8.31
N ARG A 251 -6.09 16.59 -7.15
CA ARG A 251 -5.48 17.30 -6.03
C ARG A 251 -4.35 16.52 -5.38
N ILE A 252 -4.40 15.18 -5.45
CA ILE A 252 -3.40 14.30 -4.83
C ILE A 252 -2.34 13.80 -5.83
N VAL A 253 -2.47 14.10 -7.12
CA VAL A 253 -1.45 13.74 -8.12
C VAL A 253 -0.13 14.41 -7.78
N GLY A 254 0.94 13.63 -7.70
CA GLY A 254 2.28 14.08 -7.37
C GLY A 254 2.46 14.56 -5.92
N GLN A 255 1.48 14.35 -5.05
CA GLN A 255 1.57 14.72 -3.64
C GLN A 255 2.38 13.67 -2.90
N MET A 256 3.45 14.12 -2.21
CA MET A 256 4.20 13.27 -1.30
C MET A 256 3.61 13.24 0.09
N GLN A 257 3.78 12.12 0.77
CA GLN A 257 3.62 12.01 2.22
C GLN A 257 4.98 12.09 2.90
N HIS A 258 5.05 12.91 3.93
CA HIS A 258 6.26 13.10 4.73
C HIS A 258 6.27 12.13 5.90
N ASP A 259 6.23 10.83 5.62
CA ASP A 259 6.48 9.80 6.62
C ASP A 259 7.53 8.79 6.11
N LEU A 260 8.12 8.06 7.05
CA LEU A 260 9.20 7.11 6.78
C LEU A 260 8.75 5.85 6.02
N PHE A 261 7.44 5.68 5.81
CA PHE A 261 6.85 4.45 5.31
C PHE A 261 6.39 4.54 3.86
N HIS A 262 6.05 5.74 3.35
CA HIS A 262 5.52 5.91 2.00
C HIS A 262 6.64 6.20 1.01
N VAL A 263 6.85 5.25 0.08
CA VAL A 263 7.82 5.37 -1.02
C VAL A 263 7.21 6.04 -2.24
N TYR A 264 5.88 6.05 -2.33
CA TYR A 264 5.11 6.50 -3.49
C TYR A 264 4.41 7.85 -3.24
N THR A 265 4.11 8.57 -4.32
CA THR A 265 3.13 9.67 -4.26
C THR A 265 1.74 9.12 -3.98
N VAL A 266 0.83 9.95 -3.44
CA VAL A 266 -0.52 9.50 -3.05
C VAL A 266 -1.28 8.87 -4.23
N ASP A 267 -1.18 9.45 -5.43
CA ASP A 267 -1.80 8.89 -6.64
C ASP A 267 -1.21 7.52 -7.04
N GLN A 268 0.10 7.36 -6.93
CA GLN A 268 0.75 6.07 -7.19
C GLN A 268 0.39 5.03 -6.12
N HIS A 269 0.35 5.43 -4.86
CA HIS A 269 -0.12 4.57 -3.77
C HIS A 269 -1.55 4.07 -4.02
N ILE A 270 -2.48 4.97 -4.33
CA ILE A 270 -3.87 4.63 -4.65
C ILE A 270 -3.95 3.60 -5.79
N LEU A 271 -3.18 3.79 -6.86
CA LEU A 271 -3.15 2.84 -7.98
C LEU A 271 -2.50 1.51 -7.61
N MET A 272 -1.54 1.51 -6.67
CA MET A 272 -0.96 0.28 -6.13
C MET A 272 -1.96 -0.49 -5.26
N VAL A 273 -2.73 0.21 -4.43
CA VAL A 273 -3.83 -0.38 -3.64
C VAL A 273 -4.88 -0.99 -4.57
N LEU A 274 -5.29 -0.27 -5.61
CA LEU A 274 -6.19 -0.79 -6.64
C LEU A 274 -5.66 -2.07 -7.29
N ARG A 275 -4.37 -2.10 -7.65
CA ARG A 275 -3.71 -3.27 -8.23
C ARG A 275 -3.73 -4.46 -7.26
N ASN A 276 -3.36 -4.23 -6.00
CA ASN A 276 -3.36 -5.28 -4.97
C ASN A 276 -4.77 -5.82 -4.75
N MET A 277 -5.75 -4.93 -4.67
CA MET A 277 -7.17 -5.30 -4.56
C MET A 277 -7.61 -6.16 -5.75
N ARG A 278 -7.28 -5.74 -6.97
CA ARG A 278 -7.63 -6.52 -8.18
C ARG A 278 -7.03 -7.93 -8.16
N ARG A 279 -5.79 -8.09 -7.65
CA ARG A 279 -5.09 -9.38 -7.58
C ARG A 279 -5.80 -10.39 -6.68
N PHE A 280 -6.54 -9.96 -5.67
CA PHE A 280 -7.33 -10.87 -4.82
C PHE A 280 -8.46 -11.56 -5.59
N PHE A 281 -8.96 -10.93 -6.66
CA PHE A 281 -10.03 -11.44 -7.52
C PHE A 281 -9.52 -12.24 -8.74
N ILE A 282 -8.21 -12.36 -8.92
CA ILE A 282 -7.60 -13.06 -10.06
C ILE A 282 -7.10 -14.43 -9.57
N PRO A 283 -7.65 -15.56 -10.08
CA PRO A 283 -7.27 -16.90 -9.61
C PRO A 283 -5.78 -17.21 -9.72
N GLU A 284 -5.11 -16.74 -10.76
CA GLU A 284 -3.68 -16.94 -11.00
C GLU A 284 -2.80 -16.31 -9.92
N HIS A 285 -3.31 -15.31 -9.20
CA HIS A 285 -2.64 -14.63 -8.09
C HIS A 285 -3.06 -15.15 -6.71
N SER A 286 -3.92 -16.16 -6.62
CA SER A 286 -4.42 -16.67 -5.34
C SER A 286 -3.33 -17.20 -4.40
N HIS A 287 -2.20 -17.63 -4.96
CA HIS A 287 -1.04 -18.10 -4.18
C HIS A 287 -0.32 -16.99 -3.41
N GLU A 288 -0.46 -15.71 -3.83
CA GLU A 288 0.21 -14.60 -3.18
C GLU A 288 -0.43 -14.24 -1.82
N TYR A 289 -1.75 -14.34 -1.74
CA TYR A 289 -2.55 -14.05 -0.55
C TYR A 289 -3.77 -14.97 -0.50
N PRO A 290 -3.58 -16.26 -0.16
CA PRO A 290 -4.64 -17.27 -0.24
C PRO A 290 -5.90 -16.90 0.53
N PHE A 291 -5.75 -16.36 1.73
CA PHE A 291 -6.89 -15.98 2.57
C PHE A 291 -7.68 -14.80 1.96
N CYS A 292 -7.00 -13.78 1.46
CA CYS A 292 -7.67 -12.67 0.77
C CYS A 292 -8.41 -13.15 -0.50
N SER A 293 -7.80 -14.02 -1.30
CA SER A 293 -8.42 -14.56 -2.51
C SER A 293 -9.63 -15.44 -2.18
N GLN A 294 -9.56 -16.23 -1.10
CA GLN A 294 -10.70 -16.99 -0.61
C GLN A 294 -11.87 -16.09 -0.22
N LEU A 295 -11.62 -15.02 0.52
CA LEU A 295 -12.65 -14.07 0.91
C LEU A 295 -13.21 -13.29 -0.29
N ALA A 296 -12.35 -12.92 -1.23
CA ALA A 296 -12.72 -12.17 -2.43
C ALA A 296 -13.60 -13.01 -3.40
N ALA A 297 -13.42 -14.33 -3.44
CA ALA A 297 -14.19 -15.23 -4.31
C ALA A 297 -15.71 -15.18 -4.06
N GLY A 298 -16.15 -14.78 -2.88
CA GLY A 298 -17.57 -14.64 -2.53
C GLY A 298 -18.23 -13.34 -2.96
N TRP A 299 -17.52 -12.45 -3.69
CA TRP A 299 -18.03 -11.12 -4.05
C TRP A 299 -18.47 -11.05 -5.51
N ASP A 300 -19.71 -10.63 -5.70
CA ASP A 300 -20.35 -10.45 -7.02
C ASP A 300 -20.01 -9.11 -7.68
N LYS A 301 -19.61 -8.09 -6.90
CA LYS A 301 -19.34 -6.72 -7.34
C LYS A 301 -17.93 -6.24 -6.94
N PRO A 302 -16.85 -6.75 -7.57
CA PRO A 302 -15.48 -6.34 -7.25
C PRO A 302 -15.22 -4.83 -7.42
N TRP A 303 -15.96 -4.16 -8.32
CA TRP A 303 -15.83 -2.72 -8.57
C TRP A 303 -16.08 -1.84 -7.34
N ILE A 304 -16.83 -2.32 -6.34
CA ILE A 304 -17.02 -1.64 -5.04
C ILE A 304 -15.66 -1.36 -4.39
N PHE A 305 -14.80 -2.38 -4.39
CA PHE A 305 -13.44 -2.26 -3.83
C PHE A 305 -12.54 -1.35 -4.67
N TYR A 306 -12.74 -1.29 -5.99
CA TYR A 306 -11.95 -0.41 -6.84
C TYR A 306 -12.31 1.05 -6.60
N VAL A 307 -13.59 1.36 -6.38
CA VAL A 307 -14.03 2.71 -5.98
C VAL A 307 -13.47 3.05 -4.60
N ALA A 308 -13.59 2.14 -3.61
CA ALA A 308 -13.03 2.34 -2.28
C ALA A 308 -11.50 2.58 -2.33
N ALA A 309 -10.76 1.79 -3.10
CA ALA A 309 -9.32 1.96 -3.30
C ALA A 309 -8.98 3.32 -3.94
N LEU A 310 -9.76 3.81 -4.91
CA LEU A 310 -9.55 5.12 -5.53
C LEU A 310 -9.79 6.29 -4.57
N TYR A 311 -10.63 6.09 -3.55
CA TYR A 311 -11.07 7.17 -2.67
C TYR A 311 -10.54 7.12 -1.24
N HIS A 312 -9.94 6.01 -0.77
CA HIS A 312 -9.53 5.87 0.63
C HIS A 312 -8.60 7.00 1.10
N ASP A 313 -7.67 7.43 0.24
CA ASP A 313 -6.69 8.48 0.50
C ASP A 313 -6.92 9.79 -0.29
N ILE A 314 -8.07 9.93 -0.94
CA ILE A 314 -8.36 11.03 -1.88
C ILE A 314 -8.30 12.43 -1.25
N ALA A 315 -8.47 12.52 0.05
CA ALA A 315 -8.49 13.77 0.79
C ALA A 315 -7.21 14.07 1.57
N LYS A 316 -6.15 13.27 1.39
CA LYS A 316 -4.85 13.52 2.03
C LYS A 316 -4.30 14.90 1.70
N GLY A 317 -3.71 15.57 2.71
CA GLY A 317 -3.12 16.89 2.57
C GLY A 317 -4.10 18.07 2.52
N ARG A 318 -5.39 17.86 2.81
CA ARG A 318 -6.39 18.93 2.86
C ARG A 318 -6.54 19.56 4.25
N GLY A 319 -5.82 19.05 5.26
CA GLY A 319 -6.05 19.39 6.68
C GLY A 319 -7.28 18.65 7.24
N GLY A 320 -7.27 18.36 8.54
CA GLY A 320 -8.32 17.56 9.18
C GLY A 320 -8.19 16.05 8.96
N ASP A 321 -9.24 15.30 9.27
CA ASP A 321 -9.29 13.86 9.07
C ASP A 321 -9.58 13.54 7.60
N HIS A 322 -8.60 12.97 6.91
CA HIS A 322 -8.72 12.63 5.50
C HIS A 322 -9.71 11.48 5.24
N SER A 323 -9.95 10.61 6.22
CA SER A 323 -10.91 9.52 6.11
C SER A 323 -12.34 10.06 6.07
N GLU A 324 -12.67 11.00 6.98
CA GLU A 324 -13.97 11.67 6.98
C GLU A 324 -14.19 12.54 5.72
N LEU A 325 -13.18 13.30 5.33
CA LEU A 325 -13.24 14.12 4.12
C LEU A 325 -13.37 13.24 2.87
N GLY A 326 -12.63 12.12 2.81
CA GLY A 326 -12.70 11.13 1.74
C GLY A 326 -14.08 10.48 1.65
N ALA A 327 -14.69 10.15 2.78
CA ALA A 327 -16.05 9.60 2.85
C ALA A 327 -17.09 10.56 2.24
N ARG A 328 -16.98 11.87 2.50
CA ARG A 328 -17.85 12.89 1.87
C ARG A 328 -17.65 12.99 0.35
N GLU A 329 -16.40 12.91 -0.10
CA GLU A 329 -16.08 12.93 -1.54
C GLU A 329 -16.63 11.67 -2.24
N VAL A 330 -16.45 10.49 -1.67
CA VAL A 330 -16.95 9.26 -2.29
C VAL A 330 -18.46 9.15 -2.26
N ARG A 331 -19.12 9.65 -1.21
CA ARG A 331 -20.59 9.75 -1.17
C ARG A 331 -21.10 10.59 -2.34
N THR A 332 -20.45 11.71 -2.63
CA THR A 332 -20.79 12.58 -3.77
C THR A 332 -20.57 11.85 -5.10
N PHE A 333 -19.46 11.11 -5.23
CA PHE A 333 -19.20 10.25 -6.40
C PHE A 333 -20.30 9.21 -6.59
N CYS A 334 -20.65 8.45 -5.54
CA CYS A 334 -21.68 7.41 -5.60
C CYS A 334 -23.03 7.96 -6.04
N ARG A 335 -23.45 9.11 -5.50
CA ARG A 335 -24.69 9.78 -5.90
C ARG A 335 -24.66 10.21 -7.36
N HIS A 336 -23.56 10.80 -7.82
CA HIS A 336 -23.41 11.25 -9.21
C HIS A 336 -23.39 10.10 -10.21
N HIS A 337 -22.87 8.94 -9.82
CA HIS A 337 -22.80 7.76 -10.68
C HIS A 337 -23.97 6.78 -10.44
N GLN A 338 -25.01 7.22 -9.71
CA GLN A 338 -26.23 6.45 -9.46
C GLN A 338 -25.97 5.04 -8.87
N ILE A 339 -24.96 4.95 -8.01
CA ILE A 339 -24.64 3.69 -7.31
C ILE A 339 -25.76 3.40 -6.30
N ALA A 340 -26.20 2.14 -6.26
CA ALA A 340 -27.25 1.71 -5.33
C ALA A 340 -26.85 2.00 -3.87
N ARG A 341 -27.85 2.33 -3.04
CA ARG A 341 -27.63 2.82 -1.67
C ARG A 341 -26.76 1.86 -0.83
N ASP A 342 -27.06 0.56 -0.86
CA ASP A 342 -26.34 -0.41 -0.05
C ASP A 342 -24.86 -0.54 -0.47
N ASP A 343 -24.58 -0.44 -1.78
CA ASP A 343 -23.22 -0.45 -2.30
C ASP A 343 -22.50 0.88 -1.96
N ALA A 344 -23.20 2.01 -2.06
CA ALA A 344 -22.68 3.34 -1.70
C ALA A 344 -22.35 3.43 -0.19
N ASP A 345 -23.22 2.89 0.68
CA ASP A 345 -23.01 2.85 2.12
C ASP A 345 -21.81 1.97 2.51
N LEU A 346 -21.58 0.87 1.76
CA LEU A 346 -20.40 0.04 1.95
C LEU A 346 -19.12 0.75 1.50
N ILE A 347 -19.13 1.38 0.33
CA ILE A 347 -17.97 2.14 -0.18
C ILE A 347 -17.61 3.27 0.79
N GLU A 348 -18.59 4.03 1.25
CA GLU A 348 -18.38 5.11 2.21
C GLU A 348 -17.80 4.60 3.53
N PHE A 349 -18.34 3.51 4.07
CA PHE A 349 -17.81 2.83 5.25
C PHE A 349 -16.34 2.44 5.06
N LEU A 350 -15.99 1.85 3.92
CA LEU A 350 -14.63 1.45 3.62
C LEU A 350 -13.65 2.64 3.61
N VAL A 351 -14.06 3.75 3.00
CA VAL A 351 -13.22 4.96 2.95
C VAL A 351 -13.11 5.60 4.33
N SER A 352 -14.17 5.67 5.12
CA SER A 352 -14.14 6.25 6.47
C SER A 352 -13.32 5.40 7.46
N GLU A 353 -13.35 4.08 7.31
CA GLU A 353 -12.78 3.14 8.28
C GLU A 353 -11.46 2.49 7.84
N HIS A 354 -10.88 2.89 6.68
CA HIS A 354 -9.72 2.20 6.09
C HIS A 354 -8.51 2.07 7.03
N LEU A 355 -8.31 3.01 7.97
CA LEU A 355 -7.23 2.98 8.95
C LEU A 355 -7.58 2.22 10.23
N THR A 356 -8.86 1.97 10.49
CA THR A 356 -9.34 1.47 11.80
C THR A 356 -8.82 0.08 12.10
N MET A 357 -8.95 -0.85 11.15
CA MET A 357 -8.51 -2.23 11.37
C MET A 357 -7.00 -2.34 11.56
N SER A 358 -6.21 -1.62 10.76
CA SER A 358 -4.75 -1.58 10.88
C SER A 358 -4.32 -1.00 12.23
N ARG A 359 -4.99 0.06 12.70
CA ARG A 359 -4.69 0.68 13.99
C ARG A 359 -4.98 -0.26 15.16
N ILE A 360 -6.14 -0.91 15.17
CA ILE A 360 -6.52 -1.85 16.23
C ILE A 360 -5.55 -3.04 16.23
N ALA A 361 -5.31 -3.67 15.08
CA ALA A 361 -4.43 -4.84 15.00
C ALA A 361 -3.01 -4.57 15.49
N GLN A 362 -2.49 -3.35 15.35
CA GLN A 362 -1.10 -3.01 15.68
C GLN A 362 -0.92 -2.31 17.03
N LYS A 363 -1.99 -1.76 17.64
CA LYS A 363 -1.88 -0.90 18.82
C LYS A 363 -2.72 -1.34 20.01
N GLU A 364 -3.67 -2.26 19.80
CA GLU A 364 -4.58 -2.72 20.85
C GLU A 364 -4.30 -4.18 21.22
N ASP A 365 -4.67 -4.60 22.40
CA ASP A 365 -4.56 -5.99 22.83
C ASP A 365 -5.72 -6.81 22.24
N LEU A 366 -5.44 -7.63 21.24
CA LEU A 366 -6.43 -8.49 20.59
C LEU A 366 -6.93 -9.64 21.47
N SER A 367 -6.31 -9.88 22.62
CA SER A 367 -6.79 -10.84 23.60
C SER A 367 -7.86 -10.25 24.54
N ASP A 368 -8.06 -8.93 24.52
CA ASP A 368 -9.08 -8.23 25.27
C ASP A 368 -10.45 -8.35 24.55
N PRO A 369 -11.44 -9.04 25.15
CA PRO A 369 -12.77 -9.20 24.57
C PRO A 369 -13.49 -7.87 24.31
N ASP A 370 -13.23 -6.84 25.14
CA ASP A 370 -13.89 -5.54 25.00
C ASP A 370 -13.40 -4.80 23.76
N VAL A 371 -12.12 -4.93 23.40
CA VAL A 371 -11.56 -4.41 22.16
C VAL A 371 -12.24 -5.04 20.96
N ILE A 372 -12.38 -6.37 20.96
CA ILE A 372 -13.04 -7.10 19.87
C ILE A 372 -14.52 -6.76 19.77
N ALA A 373 -15.23 -6.69 20.91
CA ALA A 373 -16.65 -6.32 20.95
C ALA A 373 -16.89 -4.89 20.44
N ALA A 374 -16.06 -3.93 20.84
CA ALA A 374 -16.13 -2.55 20.36
C ALA A 374 -15.88 -2.47 18.85
N PHE A 375 -14.91 -3.21 18.33
CA PHE A 375 -14.64 -3.27 16.90
C PHE A 375 -15.79 -3.95 16.14
N ALA A 376 -16.32 -5.07 16.63
CA ALA A 376 -17.48 -5.74 16.04
C ALA A 376 -18.71 -4.82 15.95
N LYS A 377 -18.99 -4.07 17.02
CA LYS A 377 -20.06 -3.07 17.03
C LYS A 377 -19.84 -1.97 15.98
N ARG A 378 -18.60 -1.50 15.81
CA ARG A 378 -18.24 -0.47 14.82
C ARG A 378 -18.41 -0.96 13.38
N VAL A 379 -18.00 -2.18 13.10
CA VAL A 379 -18.11 -2.81 11.78
C VAL A 379 -19.56 -3.19 11.46
N GLY A 380 -20.29 -3.76 12.41
CA GLY A 380 -21.71 -4.02 12.36
C GLY A 380 -22.14 -5.34 11.72
N ASN A 381 -21.44 -5.83 10.68
CA ASN A 381 -21.76 -7.10 10.02
C ASN A 381 -20.55 -7.71 9.30
N GLU A 382 -20.69 -9.00 8.95
CA GLU A 382 -19.65 -9.78 8.27
C GLU A 382 -19.24 -9.19 6.91
N ARG A 383 -20.20 -8.69 6.13
CA ARG A 383 -19.91 -8.11 4.80
C ARG A 383 -18.96 -6.92 4.91
N ARG A 384 -19.21 -6.02 5.87
CA ARG A 384 -18.33 -4.86 6.14
C ARG A 384 -16.98 -5.30 6.70
N LEU A 385 -16.96 -6.29 7.58
CA LEU A 385 -15.72 -6.84 8.15
C LEU A 385 -14.81 -7.40 7.06
N THR A 386 -15.36 -8.26 6.20
CA THR A 386 -14.62 -8.88 5.08
C THR A 386 -14.11 -7.83 4.11
N ALA A 387 -14.95 -6.87 3.74
CA ALA A 387 -14.56 -5.80 2.84
C ALA A 387 -13.44 -4.92 3.43
N LEU A 388 -13.54 -4.57 4.72
CA LEU A 388 -12.52 -3.77 5.41
C LEU A 388 -11.20 -4.52 5.53
N TYR A 389 -11.24 -5.83 5.83
CA TYR A 389 -10.04 -6.67 5.85
C TYR A 389 -9.30 -6.65 4.51
N LEU A 390 -10.01 -6.88 3.41
CA LEU A 390 -9.44 -6.89 2.07
C LEU A 390 -8.81 -5.53 1.72
N LEU A 391 -9.50 -4.41 2.01
CA LEU A 391 -8.98 -3.07 1.75
C LEU A 391 -7.75 -2.78 2.61
N THR A 392 -7.77 -3.16 3.89
CA THR A 392 -6.65 -2.94 4.82
C THR A 392 -5.38 -3.69 4.37
N VAL A 393 -5.52 -4.94 3.94
CA VAL A 393 -4.38 -5.72 3.42
C VAL A 393 -3.85 -5.10 2.13
N ALA A 394 -4.73 -4.70 1.21
CA ALA A 394 -4.33 -4.08 -0.05
C ALA A 394 -3.60 -2.74 0.17
N ASP A 395 -4.07 -1.93 1.12
CA ASP A 395 -3.51 -0.62 1.49
C ASP A 395 -2.10 -0.76 2.10
N ILE A 396 -1.93 -1.58 3.15
CA ILE A 396 -0.62 -1.79 3.79
C ILE A 396 0.41 -2.29 2.77
N ARG A 397 0.04 -3.23 1.90
CA ARG A 397 0.90 -3.71 0.82
C ARG A 397 1.22 -2.64 -0.23
N GLY A 398 0.31 -1.71 -0.44
CA GLY A 398 0.45 -0.60 -1.39
C GLY A 398 1.36 0.51 -0.88
N THR A 399 1.64 0.57 0.42
CA THR A 399 2.45 1.63 1.04
C THR A 399 3.93 1.48 0.72
N SER A 400 4.50 0.31 0.96
CA SER A 400 5.89 -0.03 0.62
C SER A 400 6.08 -1.55 0.71
N PRO A 401 6.97 -2.15 -0.12
CA PRO A 401 7.31 -3.56 -0.01
C PRO A 401 7.84 -3.99 1.37
N LYS A 402 8.41 -3.04 2.12
CA LYS A 402 9.00 -3.28 3.45
C LYS A 402 7.99 -3.18 4.60
N VAL A 403 6.79 -2.64 4.36
CA VAL A 403 5.79 -2.40 5.42
C VAL A 403 4.98 -3.65 5.73
N TRP A 404 4.73 -4.48 4.72
CA TRP A 404 4.05 -5.77 4.90
C TRP A 404 5.02 -6.83 5.41
N ASN A 405 4.62 -7.56 6.43
CA ASN A 405 5.28 -8.76 6.90
C ASN A 405 4.26 -9.80 7.40
N ASN A 406 4.69 -11.04 7.58
CA ASN A 406 3.82 -12.14 7.99
C ASN A 406 3.20 -11.90 9.38
N TRP A 407 3.93 -11.22 10.26
CA TRP A 407 3.44 -10.83 11.58
C TRP A 407 2.21 -9.92 11.50
N LYS A 408 2.28 -8.84 10.72
CA LYS A 408 1.14 -7.95 10.50
C LYS A 408 -0.03 -8.67 9.84
N GLY A 409 0.27 -9.55 8.88
CA GLY A 409 -0.74 -10.40 8.25
C GLY A 409 -1.47 -11.26 9.26
N LYS A 410 -0.74 -11.86 10.19
CA LYS A 410 -1.30 -12.70 11.26
C LYS A 410 -2.18 -11.90 12.23
N LEU A 411 -1.72 -10.74 12.68
CA LEU A 411 -2.51 -9.85 13.55
C LEU A 411 -3.84 -9.43 12.91
N LEU A 412 -3.81 -9.07 11.62
CA LEU A 412 -5.03 -8.70 10.89
C LEU A 412 -5.98 -9.88 10.73
N GLU A 413 -5.45 -11.08 10.43
CA GLU A 413 -6.25 -12.30 10.30
C GLU A 413 -6.86 -12.71 11.65
N ASP A 414 -6.12 -12.60 12.74
CA ASP A 414 -6.62 -12.90 14.09
C ASP A 414 -7.72 -11.92 14.49
N LEU A 415 -7.54 -10.61 14.26
CA LEU A 415 -8.58 -9.61 14.49
C LEU A 415 -9.84 -9.91 13.66
N TYR A 416 -9.68 -10.26 12.36
CA TYR A 416 -10.79 -10.65 11.50
C TYR A 416 -11.55 -11.86 12.07
N ARG A 417 -10.84 -12.93 12.44
CA ARG A 417 -11.45 -14.18 12.93
C ARG A 417 -12.15 -13.98 14.27
N TYR A 418 -11.56 -13.23 15.19
CA TYR A 418 -12.18 -12.93 16.50
C TYR A 418 -13.44 -12.08 16.32
N THR A 419 -13.38 -11.06 15.50
CA THR A 419 -14.52 -10.18 15.23
C THR A 419 -15.65 -10.93 14.52
N LEU A 420 -15.33 -11.82 13.57
CA LEU A 420 -16.31 -12.65 12.86
C LEU A 420 -17.09 -13.54 13.82
N ARG A 421 -16.43 -14.13 14.81
CA ARG A 421 -17.09 -14.94 15.84
C ARG A 421 -18.12 -14.14 16.64
N VAL A 422 -17.74 -12.92 17.05
CA VAL A 422 -18.66 -12.02 17.79
C VAL A 422 -19.84 -11.62 16.92
N LEU A 423 -19.62 -11.28 15.65
CA LEU A 423 -20.70 -10.92 14.71
C LEU A 423 -21.64 -12.10 14.40
N GLY A 424 -21.13 -13.34 14.40
CA GLY A 424 -21.92 -14.56 14.21
C GLY A 424 -22.73 -15.01 15.44
N GLY A 425 -22.74 -14.22 16.51
CA GLY A 425 -23.41 -14.58 17.76
C GLY A 425 -22.73 -15.72 18.52
N ARG A 426 -21.56 -16.14 18.08
CA ARG A 426 -20.69 -17.10 18.77
C ARG A 426 -19.70 -16.31 19.63
N ALA A 427 -20.20 -15.60 20.65
CA ALA A 427 -19.35 -15.21 21.75
C ALA A 427 -18.91 -16.53 22.41
N ASP A 428 -17.67 -16.95 22.13
CA ASP A 428 -17.10 -18.06 22.88
C ASP A 428 -17.13 -17.61 24.35
N ASP A 429 -17.79 -18.38 25.18
CA ASP A 429 -17.59 -18.30 26.61
C ASP A 429 -16.07 -18.32 26.83
N PRO A 430 -15.46 -17.32 27.48
CA PRO A 430 -14.03 -17.30 27.76
C PRO A 430 -13.54 -18.63 28.35
N SER A 431 -14.36 -19.29 29.15
CA SER A 431 -14.10 -20.61 29.68
C SER A 431 -14.03 -21.70 28.59
N ALA A 432 -14.92 -21.66 27.61
CA ALA A 432 -14.91 -22.63 26.49
C ALA A 432 -13.69 -22.43 25.57
N LEU A 433 -13.26 -21.20 25.36
CA LEU A 433 -12.05 -20.88 24.58
C LEU A 433 -10.79 -21.39 25.29
N VAL A 434 -10.69 -21.14 26.60
CA VAL A 434 -9.57 -21.60 27.43
C VAL A 434 -9.48 -23.13 27.44
N GLU A 435 -10.62 -23.81 27.67
CA GLU A 435 -10.65 -25.26 27.66
C GLU A 435 -10.38 -25.87 26.26
N GLY A 436 -10.81 -25.18 25.20
CA GLY A 436 -10.46 -25.55 23.83
C GLY A 436 -8.94 -25.48 23.59
N ARG A 437 -8.29 -24.37 23.98
CA ARG A 437 -6.82 -24.19 23.85
C ARG A 437 -6.04 -25.18 24.70
N LYS A 438 -6.50 -25.46 25.93
CA LYS A 438 -5.89 -26.47 26.80
C LYS A 438 -5.94 -27.85 26.17
N ARG A 439 -7.11 -28.26 25.62
CA ARG A 439 -7.24 -29.57 24.92
C ARG A 439 -6.35 -29.69 23.71
N GLU A 440 -6.28 -28.65 22.89
CA GLU A 440 -5.39 -28.61 21.73
C GLU A 440 -3.92 -28.66 22.14
N ALA A 441 -3.52 -27.90 23.18
CA ALA A 441 -2.16 -27.94 23.71
C ALA A 441 -1.81 -29.33 24.27
N LEU A 442 -2.73 -30.02 24.96
CA LEU A 442 -2.54 -31.39 25.44
C LEU A 442 -2.34 -32.38 24.28
N THR A 443 -3.09 -32.22 23.20
CA THR A 443 -2.91 -33.03 21.98
C THR A 443 -1.50 -32.87 21.41
N GLN A 444 -0.99 -31.64 21.37
CA GLN A 444 0.38 -31.37 20.90
C GLN A 444 1.44 -31.89 21.89
N LEU A 445 1.19 -31.79 23.19
CA LEU A 445 2.09 -32.33 24.21
C LEU A 445 2.18 -33.88 24.17
N ALA A 446 1.07 -34.55 23.85
CA ALA A 446 1.06 -36.02 23.71
C ALA A 446 2.00 -36.51 22.60
N LEU A 447 2.22 -35.71 21.55
CA LEU A 447 3.19 -36.04 20.48
C LEU A 447 4.65 -35.96 20.94
N HIS A 448 4.93 -35.41 22.12
CA HIS A 448 6.27 -35.16 22.63
C HIS A 448 6.65 -36.03 23.86
N ALA A 449 5.90 -37.08 24.14
CA ALA A 449 6.17 -38.07 25.17
C ALA A 449 6.44 -37.47 26.58
N LEU A 450 5.70 -36.45 26.96
CA LEU A 450 5.74 -35.94 28.35
C LEU A 450 5.04 -36.92 29.30
N PRO A 451 5.52 -37.05 30.56
CA PRO A 451 4.83 -37.86 31.56
C PRO A 451 3.38 -37.47 31.73
N PHE A 452 2.54 -38.44 32.04
CA PHE A 452 1.11 -38.22 32.26
C PHE A 452 0.92 -37.13 33.34
N GLU A 453 0.04 -36.16 33.06
CA GLU A 453 -0.24 -35.03 33.97
C GLU A 453 0.91 -34.07 34.30
N ALA A 454 2.08 -34.19 33.68
CA ALA A 454 3.23 -33.31 33.95
C ALA A 454 2.93 -31.81 33.72
N HIS A 455 1.94 -31.49 32.88
CA HIS A 455 1.48 -30.11 32.63
C HIS A 455 0.80 -29.47 33.84
N LYS A 456 0.17 -30.26 34.73
CA LYS A 456 -0.61 -29.72 35.87
C LYS A 456 0.24 -28.87 36.80
N THR A 457 1.48 -29.30 37.07
CA THR A 457 2.40 -28.56 37.95
C THR A 457 2.60 -27.11 37.53
N LEU A 458 2.64 -26.85 36.22
CA LEU A 458 2.74 -25.48 35.69
C LEU A 458 1.35 -24.84 35.58
N TRP A 459 0.38 -25.54 34.98
CA TRP A 459 -0.93 -24.94 34.66
C TRP A 459 -1.74 -24.51 35.88
N ASP A 460 -1.60 -25.20 37.00
CA ASP A 460 -2.24 -24.84 38.27
C ASP A 460 -1.69 -23.53 38.86
N THR A 461 -0.52 -23.07 38.40
CA THR A 461 0.07 -21.79 38.80
C THR A 461 -0.28 -20.64 37.88
N LEU A 462 -0.89 -20.92 36.73
CA LEU A 462 -1.24 -19.94 35.70
C LEU A 462 -2.71 -19.51 35.84
N ASP A 463 -2.96 -18.27 35.50
CA ASP A 463 -4.33 -17.73 35.48
C ASP A 463 -4.99 -17.87 34.10
N VAL A 464 -6.27 -17.50 34.04
CA VAL A 464 -7.06 -17.52 32.80
C VAL A 464 -6.47 -16.61 31.73
N SER A 465 -5.87 -15.48 32.14
CA SER A 465 -5.32 -14.49 31.22
C SER A 465 -4.15 -15.07 30.40
N TYR A 466 -3.34 -15.94 30.98
CA TYR A 466 -2.28 -16.65 30.27
C TYR A 466 -2.85 -17.49 29.11
N PHE A 467 -3.87 -18.31 29.37
CA PHE A 467 -4.49 -19.16 28.37
C PHE A 467 -5.27 -18.36 27.31
N MET A 468 -5.75 -17.18 27.68
CA MET A 468 -6.39 -16.25 26.76
C MET A 468 -5.40 -15.57 25.80
N ARG A 469 -4.17 -15.30 26.23
CA ARG A 469 -3.15 -14.59 25.45
C ARG A 469 -2.26 -15.48 24.59
N HIS A 470 -2.17 -16.77 24.92
CA HIS A 470 -1.30 -17.71 24.19
C HIS A 470 -2.10 -18.68 23.31
N GLN A 471 -1.56 -18.99 22.14
CA GLN A 471 -2.08 -20.04 21.27
C GLN A 471 -1.70 -21.43 21.83
N ALA A 472 -2.47 -22.46 21.46
CA ALA A 472 -2.23 -23.83 21.92
C ALA A 472 -0.78 -24.31 21.69
N GLY A 473 -0.18 -23.97 20.54
CA GLY A 473 1.21 -24.31 20.23
C GLY A 473 2.25 -23.57 21.10
N GLU A 474 1.95 -22.35 21.57
CA GLU A 474 2.79 -21.63 22.53
C GLU A 474 2.67 -22.28 23.91
N ILE A 475 1.43 -22.55 24.35
CA ILE A 475 1.16 -23.22 25.65
C ILE A 475 1.87 -24.58 25.69
N ALA A 476 1.77 -25.37 24.65
CA ALA A 476 2.45 -26.67 24.56
C ALA A 476 3.98 -26.51 24.61
N TRP A 477 4.53 -25.53 23.89
CA TRP A 477 5.96 -25.27 23.90
C TRP A 477 6.45 -24.80 25.26
N HIS A 478 5.82 -23.83 25.90
CA HIS A 478 6.14 -23.35 27.25
C HIS A 478 6.11 -24.51 28.25
N THR A 479 5.00 -25.23 28.25
CA THR A 479 4.81 -26.39 29.15
C THR A 479 5.95 -27.40 29.02
N ARG A 480 6.27 -27.78 27.77
CA ARG A 480 7.35 -28.74 27.50
C ARG A 480 8.70 -28.26 28.02
N GLN A 481 9.07 -26.99 27.75
CA GLN A 481 10.37 -26.46 28.14
C GLN A 481 10.51 -26.34 29.66
N ILE A 482 9.49 -25.77 30.31
CA ILE A 482 9.49 -25.49 31.73
C ILE A 482 9.43 -26.81 32.53
N THR A 483 8.47 -27.69 32.21
CA THR A 483 8.30 -28.97 32.93
C THR A 483 9.55 -29.85 32.86
N ARG A 484 10.22 -29.84 31.70
CA ARG A 484 11.44 -30.63 31.48
C ARG A 484 12.61 -30.16 32.35
N GLU A 485 12.77 -28.84 32.52
CA GLU A 485 13.83 -28.28 33.35
C GLU A 485 13.50 -28.42 34.85
N LEU A 486 12.22 -28.18 35.23
CA LEU A 486 11.80 -28.42 36.63
C LEU A 486 11.99 -29.86 37.05
N ALA A 487 11.73 -30.84 36.18
CA ALA A 487 12.00 -32.25 36.45
C ALA A 487 13.51 -32.59 36.61
N ARG A 488 14.35 -31.93 35.79
CA ARG A 488 15.83 -32.08 35.89
C ARG A 488 16.37 -31.50 37.20
N ASP A 489 15.82 -30.34 37.60
CA ASP A 489 16.27 -29.70 38.84
C ASP A 489 15.79 -30.46 40.09
N ALA A 490 14.57 -31.02 40.06
CA ALA A 490 14.10 -31.91 41.14
C ALA A 490 14.97 -33.16 41.27
N ALA A 491 15.46 -33.72 40.16
CA ALA A 491 16.40 -34.86 40.18
C ALA A 491 17.77 -34.46 40.70
N ARG A 492 18.23 -33.23 40.51
CA ARG A 492 19.51 -32.69 41.02
C ARG A 492 19.44 -32.25 42.47
N ALA A 493 18.26 -31.87 42.97
CA ALA A 493 18.07 -31.45 44.38
C ALA A 493 18.24 -32.59 45.41
N HIS A 494 18.44 -33.82 44.98
CA HIS A 494 18.80 -34.94 45.85
C HIS A 494 20.31 -34.97 46.21
N ASP A 495 21.11 -34.00 45.75
CA ASP A 495 22.51 -33.83 46.10
C ASP A 495 22.60 -32.83 47.29
N PRO A 496 23.07 -33.28 48.50
CA PRO A 496 23.03 -32.48 49.72
C PRO A 496 23.96 -31.26 49.73
N VAL A 497 24.71 -31.01 48.67
CA VAL A 497 25.76 -29.96 48.59
C VAL A 497 25.29 -28.66 47.91
N LYS A 498 24.10 -28.60 47.27
CA LYS A 498 23.63 -27.40 46.62
C LYS A 498 22.26 -26.97 47.12
N PRO A 499 22.08 -25.70 47.57
CA PRO A 499 20.75 -25.17 47.87
C PRO A 499 19.88 -25.17 46.61
N ALA A 500 18.63 -25.58 46.74
CA ALA A 500 17.63 -25.52 45.66
C ALA A 500 17.47 -24.08 45.18
N SER A 501 18.09 -23.72 44.07
CA SER A 501 17.86 -22.45 43.39
C SER A 501 16.75 -22.67 42.36
N THR A 502 15.77 -21.80 42.33
CA THR A 502 14.76 -21.78 41.28
C THR A 502 15.44 -21.58 39.91
N PRO A 503 15.20 -22.46 38.93
CA PRO A 503 15.90 -22.38 37.65
C PRO A 503 15.44 -21.13 36.85
N THR A 504 16.42 -20.42 36.31
CA THR A 504 16.15 -19.46 35.25
C THR A 504 16.19 -20.19 33.91
N ILE A 505 15.08 -20.20 33.20
CA ILE A 505 14.94 -20.91 31.92
C ILE A 505 14.79 -19.87 30.81
N VAL A 506 15.72 -19.88 29.87
CA VAL A 506 15.61 -19.09 28.63
C VAL A 506 15.63 -20.07 27.46
N ARG A 507 14.63 -20.00 26.59
CA ARG A 507 14.53 -20.86 25.41
C ARG A 507 14.09 -20.02 24.20
N THR A 508 14.63 -20.39 23.06
CA THR A 508 14.32 -19.73 21.78
C THR A 508 13.77 -20.74 20.78
N ARG A 509 12.95 -20.28 19.89
CA ARG A 509 12.53 -21.03 18.70
C ARG A 509 12.30 -20.07 17.54
N SER A 510 12.32 -20.57 16.31
CA SER A 510 11.81 -19.80 15.16
C SER A 510 10.37 -19.41 15.41
N SER A 511 10.02 -18.18 15.02
CA SER A 511 8.65 -17.72 15.12
C SER A 511 7.72 -18.63 14.30
N PRO A 512 6.58 -19.06 14.84
CA PRO A 512 5.56 -19.78 14.07
C PRO A 512 5.01 -18.96 12.88
N THR A 513 5.16 -17.64 12.91
CA THR A 513 4.76 -16.74 11.83
C THR A 513 5.82 -16.58 10.75
N GLY A 514 6.97 -17.25 10.88
CA GLY A 514 8.05 -17.23 9.88
C GLY A 514 8.99 -16.03 9.96
N GLU A 515 8.77 -15.07 10.86
CA GLU A 515 9.64 -13.90 11.03
C GLU A 515 10.23 -13.82 12.43
N GLY A 516 11.57 -13.80 12.50
CA GLY A 516 12.29 -13.64 13.76
C GLY A 516 12.22 -14.86 14.66
N MET A 517 12.40 -14.62 15.96
CA MET A 517 12.45 -15.65 16.99
C MET A 517 11.45 -15.36 18.11
N GLN A 518 10.90 -16.43 18.68
CA GLN A 518 10.24 -16.36 19.97
C GLN A 518 11.22 -16.73 21.07
N VAL A 519 11.27 -15.90 22.11
CA VAL A 519 12.11 -16.08 23.29
C VAL A 519 11.22 -16.26 24.51
N LEU A 520 11.31 -17.41 25.16
CA LEU A 520 10.68 -17.71 26.44
C LEU A 520 11.65 -17.42 27.57
N VAL A 521 11.21 -16.67 28.57
CA VAL A 521 11.91 -16.45 29.83
C VAL A 521 11.02 -16.90 30.97
N TYR A 522 11.52 -17.85 31.78
CA TYR A 522 10.87 -18.27 33.02
C TYR A 522 11.88 -18.13 34.15
N ALA A 523 11.61 -17.27 35.12
CA ALA A 523 12.53 -16.97 36.23
C ALA A 523 11.73 -16.48 37.45
N ALA A 524 12.38 -16.46 38.63
CA ALA A 524 11.82 -15.78 39.79
C ALA A 524 11.54 -14.31 39.43
N ASP A 525 10.32 -13.84 39.70
CA ASP A 525 9.91 -12.47 39.38
C ASP A 525 10.69 -11.48 40.26
N GLN A 526 11.21 -10.42 39.65
CA GLN A 526 12.03 -9.40 40.31
C GLN A 526 11.63 -8.03 39.79
N SER A 527 11.80 -7.01 40.63
CA SER A 527 11.65 -5.61 40.18
C SER A 527 12.50 -5.36 38.95
N ASP A 528 11.91 -4.68 37.96
CA ASP A 528 12.54 -4.28 36.71
C ASP A 528 13.01 -5.42 35.78
N LEU A 529 12.65 -6.69 36.04
CA LEU A 529 13.03 -7.83 35.19
C LEU A 529 12.66 -7.60 33.72
N PHE A 530 11.44 -7.19 33.46
CA PHE A 530 10.96 -6.90 32.10
C PHE A 530 11.78 -5.78 31.44
N ALA A 531 12.01 -4.67 32.16
CA ALA A 531 12.80 -3.55 31.64
C ALA A 531 14.26 -3.97 31.31
N ARG A 532 14.85 -4.82 32.14
CA ARG A 532 16.21 -5.36 31.92
C ARG A 532 16.26 -6.27 30.69
N ILE A 533 15.24 -7.11 30.47
CA ILE A 533 15.15 -7.97 29.30
C ILE A 533 15.00 -7.12 28.04
N CYS A 534 14.11 -6.11 28.07
CA CYS A 534 13.94 -5.18 26.95
C CYS A 534 15.24 -4.42 26.64
N GLY A 535 15.95 -3.93 27.67
CA GLY A 535 17.24 -3.26 27.51
C GLY A 535 18.33 -4.17 26.92
N TYR A 536 18.32 -5.45 27.24
CA TYR A 536 19.21 -6.43 26.63
C TYR A 536 18.92 -6.60 25.13
N PHE A 537 17.65 -6.74 24.74
CA PHE A 537 17.29 -6.85 23.32
C PHE A 537 17.66 -5.60 22.53
N ASP A 538 17.46 -4.43 23.10
CA ASP A 538 17.85 -3.15 22.48
C ASP A 538 19.37 -3.07 22.27
N GLN A 539 20.16 -3.36 23.32
CA GLN A 539 21.63 -3.39 23.24
C GLN A 539 22.16 -4.44 22.25
N ALA A 540 21.48 -5.57 22.13
CA ALA A 540 21.82 -6.63 21.19
C ALA A 540 21.32 -6.35 19.75
N GLY A 541 20.67 -5.20 19.51
CA GLY A 541 20.18 -4.77 18.19
C GLY A 541 18.91 -5.50 17.73
N PHE A 542 18.16 -6.12 18.64
CA PHE A 542 16.88 -6.74 18.31
C PHE A 542 15.72 -5.75 18.48
N SER A 543 14.78 -5.79 17.56
CA SER A 543 13.49 -5.12 17.71
C SER A 543 12.47 -6.08 18.31
N ILE A 544 11.81 -5.67 19.39
CA ILE A 544 10.71 -6.41 20.01
C ILE A 544 9.44 -6.08 19.23
N LEU A 545 8.80 -7.10 18.65
CA LEU A 545 7.54 -6.96 17.93
C LEU A 545 6.34 -7.15 18.87
N ASP A 546 6.46 -8.07 19.83
CA ASP A 546 5.42 -8.40 20.80
C ASP A 546 6.06 -8.91 22.10
N ALA A 547 5.40 -8.67 23.23
CA ALA A 547 5.78 -9.19 24.51
C ALA A 547 4.53 -9.57 25.33
N LYS A 548 4.50 -10.82 25.77
CA LYS A 548 3.43 -11.34 26.65
C LYS A 548 4.05 -11.63 28.01
N VAL A 549 3.63 -10.90 29.03
CA VAL A 549 4.18 -10.91 30.37
C VAL A 549 3.16 -11.52 31.34
N HIS A 550 3.57 -12.50 32.10
CA HIS A 550 2.75 -13.16 33.12
C HIS A 550 3.56 -13.45 34.37
N THR A 551 2.96 -13.22 35.52
CA THR A 551 3.50 -13.69 36.79
C THR A 551 2.65 -14.85 37.32
N THR A 552 3.27 -15.98 37.54
CA THR A 552 2.60 -17.17 38.08
C THR A 552 2.21 -16.96 39.56
N ARG A 553 1.23 -17.72 40.05
CA ARG A 553 0.83 -17.69 41.46
C ARG A 553 1.97 -18.05 42.43
N THR A 554 3.02 -18.67 41.91
CA THR A 554 4.23 -19.03 42.69
C THR A 554 5.33 -17.97 42.61
N GLY A 555 5.04 -16.77 42.04
CA GLY A 555 5.98 -15.66 41.97
C GLY A 555 7.09 -15.84 40.92
N HIS A 556 6.79 -16.52 39.82
CA HIS A 556 7.71 -16.62 38.67
C HIS A 556 7.17 -15.81 37.50
N ALA A 557 8.04 -15.04 36.85
CA ALA A 557 7.77 -14.45 35.56
C ALA A 557 7.79 -15.53 34.48
N LEU A 558 6.80 -15.54 33.61
CA LEU A 558 6.71 -16.33 32.40
C LEU A 558 6.47 -15.38 31.24
N ASP A 559 7.56 -14.93 30.65
CA ASP A 559 7.53 -13.89 29.62
C ASP A 559 7.89 -14.47 28.26
N THR A 560 7.16 -14.04 27.24
CA THR A 560 7.41 -14.47 25.86
C THR A 560 7.59 -13.24 24.99
N PHE A 561 8.72 -13.16 24.30
CA PHE A 561 9.06 -12.06 23.39
C PHE A 561 9.10 -12.56 21.96
N GLN A 562 8.54 -11.79 21.05
CA GLN A 562 8.73 -11.94 19.61
C GLN A 562 9.75 -10.90 19.16
N VAL A 563 10.92 -11.34 18.70
CA VAL A 563 12.03 -10.44 18.35
C VAL A 563 12.53 -10.67 16.93
N VAL A 564 12.99 -9.60 16.29
CA VAL A 564 13.63 -9.63 14.96
C VAL A 564 14.93 -8.84 14.97
N ALA A 565 15.92 -9.29 14.23
CA ALA A 565 17.15 -8.55 13.99
C ALA A 565 17.00 -7.75 12.68
N PRO A 566 17.28 -6.44 12.65
CA PRO A 566 17.07 -5.60 11.48
C PRO A 566 17.97 -5.92 10.28
N THR A 567 19.08 -6.64 10.48
CA THR A 567 20.11 -6.90 9.47
C THR A 567 20.29 -8.35 9.05
N LEU A 568 19.50 -9.29 9.56
CA LEU A 568 19.79 -10.73 9.48
C LEU A 568 18.61 -11.53 8.90
N SER A 569 18.16 -11.22 7.68
CA SER A 569 17.20 -12.10 6.99
C SER A 569 17.79 -13.46 6.57
N ASP A 570 19.11 -13.58 6.46
CA ASP A 570 19.80 -14.79 5.97
C ASP A 570 20.52 -15.61 7.04
N HIS A 571 20.77 -15.08 8.24
CA HIS A 571 21.55 -15.78 9.30
C HIS A 571 20.71 -16.52 10.35
N TYR A 572 19.38 -16.46 10.29
CA TYR A 572 18.54 -17.19 11.27
C TYR A 572 18.71 -18.71 11.24
N ARG A 573 19.19 -19.27 10.11
CA ARG A 573 19.47 -20.71 10.00
C ARG A 573 20.77 -21.12 10.69
N GLU A 574 21.75 -20.24 10.78
CA GLU A 574 23.06 -20.54 11.42
C GLU A 574 22.99 -20.45 12.94
N LEU A 575 22.14 -19.58 13.50
CA LEU A 575 21.97 -19.45 14.96
C LEU A 575 21.16 -20.58 15.60
N GLN A 576 20.52 -21.45 14.83
CA GLN A 576 19.88 -22.67 15.35
C GLN A 576 20.85 -23.80 15.62
N GLY A 577 22.10 -23.70 15.19
CA GLY A 577 23.17 -24.68 15.37
C GLY A 577 24.11 -24.40 16.56
N MET A 578 23.99 -23.23 17.20
CA MET A 578 24.70 -22.88 18.44
C MET A 578 23.74 -22.94 19.64
#